data_ee9f88fd79a4d9f8fe47bd5302226221
#
_entry.id   ee9f88fd79a4d9f8fe47bd5302226221
#
_cell.length_a   1.000
_cell.length_b   1.000
_cell.length_c   1.000
_cell.angle_alpha   90.00
_cell.angle_beta   90.00
_cell.angle_gamma   90.00
#
_symmetry.space_group_name_H-M   'P 1'
#
loop_
_entity.id
_entity.type
_entity.pdbx_description
1 polymer ?
#
loop_
_entity_poly.entity_id
_entity_poly.type
_entity_poly.pdbx_seq_one_letter_code
_entity_poly.pdbx_strand_id
1 'polypeptide(L)'
;EMPKLDAPLVLSAVCVDYETGKITHDVKLFEVDKPQYVHPTNTYGSPTPYVEEGRVYVHFGSFGTACVDTRSGKILWKRNDLECNHFRGPGSSAIVYGDLLYLSLDGYDFQYITALNKFTGETVWRRDRDVNFGTTDGDGKKAFSTPVLIEVDGRQLLVSSFAAATIAYDPLTGEPVWTVMHGGVNAAGRPIFTNGVLYINSADGPNPLIALSPKGTGDITENILWRSSKSIPKRPSQIVVDDLIFMMNDAGVASCLDAKTGREIWTKRMGGEYWSSPLYAEGLIYCFSQEGTIPVFKAAREFELVANNHLDDGFLASPAVVKSSLILRSKTHLYRIEKVADAK
;
A
#
# COMPACT_ATOMS: atom_id res chain seq x y z
N GLU A 1 -24.22 -13.37 9.01
CA GLU A 1 -23.34 -14.50 8.60
C GLU A 1 -22.37 -14.01 7.53
N MET A 2 -21.14 -14.46 7.63
CA MET A 2 -20.12 -14.15 6.64
C MET A 2 -20.41 -14.92 5.34
N PRO A 3 -20.33 -14.28 4.16
CA PRO A 3 -20.57 -14.98 2.91
C PRO A 3 -19.55 -16.13 2.77
N LYS A 4 -20.06 -17.34 2.46
CA LYS A 4 -19.24 -18.51 2.14
C LYS A 4 -19.07 -18.56 0.63
N LEU A 5 -17.88 -18.91 0.17
CA LEU A 5 -17.68 -19.24 -1.23
C LEU A 5 -18.28 -20.62 -1.51
N ASP A 6 -19.04 -20.73 -2.59
CA ASP A 6 -19.67 -21.99 -3.02
C ASP A 6 -18.69 -22.92 -3.78
N ALA A 7 -17.47 -22.41 -4.05
CA ALA A 7 -16.42 -23.14 -4.76
C ALA A 7 -15.04 -22.81 -4.15
N PRO A 8 -14.02 -23.64 -4.39
CA PRO A 8 -12.65 -23.33 -4.01
C PRO A 8 -12.18 -21.97 -4.58
N LEU A 9 -11.45 -21.22 -3.77
CA LEU A 9 -10.79 -20.00 -4.20
C LEU A 9 -9.57 -20.34 -5.05
N VAL A 10 -9.54 -19.89 -6.31
CA VAL A 10 -8.37 -19.98 -7.18
C VAL A 10 -7.67 -18.63 -7.24
N LEU A 11 -6.38 -18.62 -6.93
CA LEU A 11 -5.52 -17.43 -6.98
C LEU A 11 -4.53 -17.58 -8.13
N SER A 12 -4.57 -16.65 -9.07
CA SER A 12 -3.75 -16.66 -10.30
C SER A 12 -2.94 -15.37 -10.46
N ALA A 13 -1.81 -15.47 -11.18
CA ALA A 13 -1.11 -14.33 -11.75
C ALA A 13 -1.47 -14.22 -13.24
N VAL A 14 -2.05 -13.09 -13.62
CA VAL A 14 -2.45 -12.81 -15.00
C VAL A 14 -1.52 -11.76 -15.59
N CYS A 15 -0.90 -12.08 -16.72
CA CYS A 15 -0.10 -11.14 -17.49
C CYS A 15 -0.87 -10.68 -18.72
N VAL A 16 -0.95 -9.36 -18.89
CA VAL A 16 -1.62 -8.73 -20.02
C VAL A 16 -0.59 -8.00 -20.87
N ASP A 17 -0.58 -8.26 -22.16
CA ASP A 17 0.27 -7.57 -23.10
C ASP A 17 -0.09 -6.08 -23.16
N TYR A 18 0.90 -5.23 -22.96
CA TYR A 18 0.71 -3.80 -22.83
C TYR A 18 0.17 -3.14 -24.11
N GLU A 19 0.59 -3.59 -25.29
CA GLU A 19 0.20 -2.98 -26.56
C GLU A 19 -1.16 -3.48 -27.07
N THR A 20 -1.46 -4.75 -26.84
CA THR A 20 -2.65 -5.39 -27.43
C THR A 20 -3.79 -5.61 -26.43
N GLY A 21 -3.54 -5.50 -25.13
CA GLY A 21 -4.50 -5.82 -24.08
C GLY A 21 -4.84 -7.31 -23.97
N LYS A 22 -4.13 -8.20 -24.67
CA LYS A 22 -4.38 -9.65 -24.63
C LYS A 22 -3.70 -10.30 -23.43
N ILE A 23 -4.37 -11.27 -22.83
CA ILE A 23 -3.76 -12.11 -21.79
C ILE A 23 -2.71 -12.99 -22.46
N THR A 24 -1.45 -12.88 -21.99
CA THR A 24 -0.32 -13.70 -22.44
C THR A 24 -0.03 -14.86 -21.52
N HIS A 25 -0.29 -14.69 -20.22
CA HIS A 25 -0.16 -15.75 -19.22
C HIS A 25 -1.32 -15.65 -18.23
N ASP A 26 -1.89 -16.80 -17.86
CA ASP A 26 -2.81 -16.98 -16.74
C ASP A 26 -2.31 -18.17 -15.93
N VAL A 27 -1.58 -17.87 -14.85
CA VAL A 27 -0.84 -18.88 -14.08
C VAL A 27 -1.58 -19.13 -12.78
N LYS A 28 -2.27 -20.27 -12.66
CA LYS A 28 -2.88 -20.74 -11.42
C LYS A 28 -1.76 -21.02 -10.40
N LEU A 29 -1.77 -20.27 -9.27
CA LEU A 29 -0.78 -20.35 -8.22
C LEU A 29 -1.25 -21.20 -7.03
N PHE A 30 -2.42 -20.88 -6.51
CA PHE A 30 -2.98 -21.55 -5.33
C PHE A 30 -4.45 -21.87 -5.54
N GLU A 31 -4.90 -22.92 -4.84
CA GLU A 31 -6.30 -23.30 -4.68
C GLU A 31 -6.57 -23.51 -3.20
N VAL A 32 -7.60 -22.88 -2.67
CA VAL A 32 -7.94 -22.88 -1.25
C VAL A 32 -9.40 -23.29 -1.08
N ASP A 33 -9.64 -24.49 -0.54
CA ASP A 33 -10.99 -25.04 -0.38
C ASP A 33 -11.84 -24.27 0.62
N LYS A 34 -11.22 -23.80 1.69
CA LYS A 34 -11.90 -23.07 2.79
C LYS A 34 -11.13 -21.79 3.12
N PRO A 35 -11.23 -20.74 2.26
CA PRO A 35 -10.54 -19.51 2.50
C PRO A 35 -11.09 -18.79 3.73
N GLN A 36 -10.22 -18.06 4.42
CA GLN A 36 -10.63 -17.11 5.46
C GLN A 36 -11.60 -16.08 4.87
N TYR A 37 -12.41 -15.51 5.74
CA TYR A 37 -13.29 -14.41 5.36
C TYR A 37 -12.49 -13.20 4.86
N VAL A 38 -13.00 -12.57 3.81
CA VAL A 38 -12.53 -11.28 3.30
C VAL A 38 -13.69 -10.29 3.36
N HIS A 39 -13.43 -9.11 3.89
CA HIS A 39 -14.45 -8.06 3.97
C HIS A 39 -14.98 -7.72 2.57
N PRO A 40 -16.30 -7.46 2.37
CA PRO A 40 -16.90 -7.19 1.04
C PRO A 40 -16.23 -6.08 0.22
N THR A 41 -15.52 -5.17 0.90
CA THR A 41 -14.77 -4.07 0.29
C THR A 41 -13.29 -4.39 0.07
N ASN A 42 -12.83 -5.60 0.37
CA ASN A 42 -11.48 -6.08 0.12
C ASN A 42 -11.51 -7.29 -0.84
N THR A 43 -10.36 -7.75 -1.29
CA THR A 43 -10.21 -8.93 -2.13
C THR A 43 -9.05 -9.81 -1.65
N TYR A 44 -9.04 -11.07 -2.07
CA TYR A 44 -7.89 -11.96 -1.82
C TYR A 44 -6.64 -11.55 -2.59
N GLY A 45 -6.77 -10.75 -3.65
CA GLY A 45 -5.70 -10.25 -4.51
C GLY A 45 -5.42 -8.76 -4.34
N SER A 46 -5.67 -8.17 -3.18
CA SER A 46 -5.41 -6.74 -2.93
C SER A 46 -3.92 -6.37 -2.88
N PRO A 47 -2.99 -7.21 -2.40
CA PRO A 47 -1.57 -6.89 -2.48
C PRO A 47 -1.10 -6.72 -3.93
N THR A 48 -0.30 -5.70 -4.17
CA THR A 48 0.30 -5.42 -5.48
C THR A 48 1.51 -6.33 -5.71
N PRO A 49 1.63 -7.00 -6.87
CA PRO A 49 2.82 -7.76 -7.21
C PRO A 49 4.06 -6.88 -7.33
N TYR A 50 5.22 -7.41 -6.98
CA TYR A 50 6.51 -6.77 -7.25
C TYR A 50 7.13 -7.40 -8.49
N VAL A 51 7.57 -6.57 -9.44
CA VAL A 51 8.16 -7.02 -10.71
C VAL A 51 9.60 -6.54 -10.82
N GLU A 52 10.50 -7.46 -11.17
CA GLU A 52 11.87 -7.15 -11.59
C GLU A 52 12.20 -7.93 -12.87
N GLU A 53 13.36 -7.70 -13.46
CA GLU A 53 13.76 -8.40 -14.69
C GLU A 53 13.72 -9.92 -14.51
N GLY A 54 12.91 -10.58 -15.34
CA GLY A 54 12.74 -12.03 -15.35
C GLY A 54 11.85 -12.60 -14.24
N ARG A 55 11.39 -11.81 -13.27
CA ARG A 55 10.60 -12.30 -12.13
C ARG A 55 9.44 -11.41 -11.75
N VAL A 56 8.35 -12.02 -11.34
CA VAL A 56 7.25 -11.36 -10.61
C VAL A 56 6.99 -12.11 -9.31
N TYR A 57 6.90 -11.36 -8.21
CA TYR A 57 6.55 -11.88 -6.89
C TYR A 57 5.11 -11.52 -6.61
N VAL A 58 4.29 -12.54 -6.38
CA VAL A 58 2.86 -12.41 -6.13
C VAL A 58 2.59 -12.85 -4.70
N HIS A 59 1.89 -12.00 -3.94
CA HIS A 59 1.59 -12.24 -2.54
C HIS A 59 0.08 -12.12 -2.30
N PHE A 60 -0.50 -13.11 -1.67
CA PHE A 60 -1.92 -13.18 -1.30
C PHE A 60 -2.10 -13.29 0.22
N GLY A 61 -1.19 -12.67 1.00
CA GLY A 61 -1.15 -12.87 2.44
C GLY A 61 -0.85 -14.33 2.80
N SER A 62 -1.53 -14.85 3.81
CA SER A 62 -1.39 -16.24 4.26
C SER A 62 -1.90 -17.29 3.26
N PHE A 63 -2.64 -16.87 2.22
CA PHE A 63 -3.09 -17.81 1.16
C PHE A 63 -1.95 -18.25 0.25
N GLY A 64 -0.86 -17.50 0.21
CA GLY A 64 0.38 -17.90 -0.45
C GLY A 64 1.18 -16.76 -1.05
N THR A 65 2.45 -17.08 -1.29
CA THR A 65 3.42 -16.22 -1.98
C THR A 65 4.13 -17.05 -3.04
N ALA A 66 4.32 -16.49 -4.22
CA ALA A 66 4.97 -17.18 -5.34
C ALA A 66 5.89 -16.24 -6.12
N CYS A 67 6.90 -16.83 -6.74
CA CYS A 67 7.73 -16.20 -7.77
C CYS A 67 7.48 -16.91 -9.10
N VAL A 68 7.20 -16.12 -10.14
CA VAL A 68 6.93 -16.60 -11.49
C VAL A 68 7.92 -15.98 -12.46
N ASP A 69 8.45 -16.77 -13.39
CA ASP A 69 9.24 -16.28 -14.50
C ASP A 69 8.37 -15.47 -15.47
N THR A 70 8.74 -14.23 -15.74
CA THR A 70 7.91 -13.30 -16.52
C THR A 70 7.86 -13.61 -18.02
N ARG A 71 8.79 -14.41 -18.55
CA ARG A 71 8.82 -14.80 -19.99
C ARG A 71 7.98 -16.04 -20.25
N SER A 72 8.16 -17.06 -19.40
CA SER A 72 7.58 -18.38 -19.62
C SER A 72 6.29 -18.65 -18.83
N GLY A 73 5.98 -17.81 -17.83
CA GLY A 73 4.91 -18.07 -16.88
C GLY A 73 5.19 -19.24 -15.93
N LYS A 74 6.42 -19.79 -15.92
CA LYS A 74 6.80 -20.91 -15.05
C LYS A 74 6.87 -20.45 -13.59
N ILE A 75 6.26 -21.21 -12.68
CA ILE A 75 6.41 -21.02 -11.24
C ILE A 75 7.85 -21.43 -10.86
N LEU A 76 8.64 -20.48 -10.36
CA LEU A 76 10.00 -20.72 -9.89
C LEU A 76 9.99 -21.28 -8.47
N TRP A 77 9.18 -20.71 -7.60
CA TRP A 77 8.87 -21.23 -6.27
C TRP A 77 7.50 -20.72 -5.81
N LYS A 78 6.89 -21.43 -4.87
CA LYS A 78 5.68 -20.99 -4.17
C LYS A 78 5.62 -21.58 -2.76
N ARG A 79 4.98 -20.87 -1.84
CA ARG A 79 4.75 -21.32 -0.46
C ARG A 79 3.44 -20.73 0.08
N ASN A 80 2.81 -21.42 1.02
CA ASN A 80 1.56 -21.04 1.69
C ASN A 80 1.53 -21.40 3.18
N ASP A 81 2.71 -21.44 3.79
CA ASP A 81 2.93 -21.81 5.20
C ASP A 81 3.20 -20.59 6.10
N LEU A 82 3.03 -19.36 5.58
CA LEU A 82 3.11 -18.13 6.37
C LEU A 82 1.76 -17.86 7.06
N GLU A 83 1.66 -18.34 8.29
CA GLU A 83 0.39 -18.28 9.04
C GLU A 83 0.01 -16.85 9.43
N CYS A 84 -1.24 -16.48 9.16
CA CYS A 84 -1.84 -15.23 9.57
C CYS A 84 -3.35 -15.27 9.32
N ASN A 85 -4.15 -14.99 10.33
CA ASN A 85 -5.56 -14.73 10.14
C ASN A 85 -5.77 -13.25 9.82
N HIS A 86 -5.94 -12.92 8.55
CA HIS A 86 -6.15 -11.54 8.13
C HIS A 86 -7.48 -10.94 8.60
N PHE A 87 -8.45 -11.77 8.98
CA PHE A 87 -9.79 -11.40 9.47
C PHE A 87 -10.61 -10.56 8.47
N ARG A 88 -9.99 -9.66 7.71
CA ARG A 88 -10.63 -8.80 6.69
C ARG A 88 -9.96 -8.91 5.31
N GLY A 89 -9.08 -9.86 5.13
CA GLY A 89 -8.30 -10.08 3.92
C GLY A 89 -6.92 -9.43 3.94
N PRO A 90 -6.02 -9.83 3.02
CA PRO A 90 -4.68 -9.28 2.90
C PRO A 90 -4.69 -7.86 2.36
N GLY A 91 -3.63 -7.08 2.60
CA GLY A 91 -3.50 -5.71 2.08
C GLY A 91 -2.06 -5.27 1.86
N SER A 92 -1.12 -5.68 2.71
CA SER A 92 0.29 -5.34 2.56
C SER A 92 0.88 -6.00 1.31
N SER A 93 1.58 -5.22 0.49
CA SER A 93 2.27 -5.70 -0.70
C SER A 93 3.70 -6.12 -0.40
N ALA A 94 4.24 -7.01 -1.23
CA ALA A 94 5.63 -7.39 -1.17
C ALA A 94 6.54 -6.25 -1.67
N ILE A 95 7.75 -6.12 -1.08
CA ILE A 95 8.82 -5.26 -1.60
C ILE A 95 10.13 -6.05 -1.64
N VAL A 96 11.06 -5.64 -2.51
CA VAL A 96 12.36 -6.30 -2.69
C VAL A 96 13.49 -5.31 -2.44
N TYR A 97 14.54 -5.81 -1.77
CA TYR A 97 15.84 -5.13 -1.66
C TYR A 97 16.97 -6.15 -1.65
N GLY A 98 17.94 -5.98 -2.53
CA GLY A 98 18.99 -6.98 -2.74
C GLY A 98 18.40 -8.33 -3.11
N ASP A 99 18.74 -9.36 -2.34
CA ASP A 99 18.26 -10.73 -2.55
C ASP A 99 17.07 -11.09 -1.64
N LEU A 100 16.48 -10.12 -0.97
CA LEU A 100 15.41 -10.31 0.00
C LEU A 100 14.05 -9.75 -0.48
N LEU A 101 13.01 -10.54 -0.23
CA LEU A 101 11.61 -10.19 -0.40
C LEU A 101 10.97 -10.01 0.97
N TYR A 102 10.42 -8.83 1.27
CA TYR A 102 9.81 -8.50 2.56
C TYR A 102 8.30 -8.55 2.49
N LEU A 103 7.70 -9.15 3.52
CA LEU A 103 6.27 -9.31 3.70
C LEU A 103 5.88 -8.89 5.12
N SER A 104 4.83 -8.07 5.24
CA SER A 104 4.18 -7.78 6.53
C SER A 104 2.89 -8.57 6.65
N LEU A 105 2.75 -9.33 7.72
CA LEU A 105 1.59 -10.14 8.04
C LEU A 105 1.07 -9.72 9.43
N ASP A 106 0.30 -8.64 9.45
CA ASP A 106 -0.27 -8.06 10.66
C ASP A 106 -1.77 -8.41 10.74
N GLY A 107 -2.06 -9.62 11.23
CA GLY A 107 -3.41 -10.18 11.30
C GLY A 107 -4.06 -10.09 12.68
N TYR A 108 -5.12 -10.87 12.86
CA TYR A 108 -5.86 -11.00 14.11
C TYR A 108 -5.08 -11.79 15.18
N ASP A 109 -4.39 -12.85 14.75
CA ASP A 109 -3.67 -13.81 15.59
C ASP A 109 -2.17 -13.53 15.65
N PHE A 110 -1.53 -13.33 14.50
CA PHE A 110 -0.10 -13.05 14.36
C PHE A 110 0.13 -11.67 13.77
N GLN A 111 1.13 -10.98 14.29
CA GLN A 111 1.62 -9.71 13.78
C GLN A 111 3.13 -9.80 13.64
N TYR A 112 3.63 -9.84 12.38
CA TYR A 112 5.06 -9.95 12.12
C TYR A 112 5.46 -9.41 10.74
N ILE A 113 6.73 -9.16 10.59
CA ILE A 113 7.39 -8.91 9.31
C ILE A 113 8.42 -10.02 9.06
N THR A 114 8.59 -10.41 7.80
CA THR A 114 9.55 -11.45 7.42
C THR A 114 10.28 -11.09 6.14
N ALA A 115 11.52 -11.55 6.01
CA ALA A 115 12.27 -11.54 4.77
C ALA A 115 12.46 -12.97 4.25
N LEU A 116 12.18 -13.14 2.97
CA LEU A 116 12.43 -14.37 2.24
C LEU A 116 13.61 -14.18 1.29
N ASN A 117 14.37 -15.21 1.03
CA ASN A 117 15.25 -15.24 -0.12
C ASN A 117 14.40 -15.17 -1.39
N LYS A 118 14.58 -14.15 -2.20
CA LYS A 118 13.74 -13.90 -3.38
C LYS A 118 13.87 -14.96 -4.47
N PHE A 119 14.96 -15.75 -4.47
CA PHE A 119 15.22 -16.80 -5.47
C PHE A 119 14.63 -18.15 -5.08
N THR A 120 14.59 -18.46 -3.77
CA THR A 120 14.16 -19.77 -3.25
C THR A 120 12.82 -19.74 -2.51
N GLY A 121 12.41 -18.57 -2.03
CA GLY A 121 11.24 -18.41 -1.15
C GLY A 121 11.49 -18.82 0.30
N GLU A 122 12.70 -19.26 0.67
CA GLU A 122 13.04 -19.63 2.04
C GLU A 122 13.08 -18.42 2.97
N THR A 123 12.63 -18.60 4.21
CA THR A 123 12.66 -17.55 5.23
C THR A 123 14.10 -17.29 5.67
N VAL A 124 14.57 -16.06 5.51
CA VAL A 124 15.88 -15.60 5.99
C VAL A 124 15.78 -15.12 7.43
N TRP A 125 14.78 -14.31 7.71
CA TRP A 125 14.46 -13.88 9.07
C TRP A 125 12.95 -13.58 9.23
N ARG A 126 12.48 -13.65 10.47
CA ARG A 126 11.15 -13.22 10.91
C ARG A 126 11.27 -12.43 12.19
N ARG A 127 10.48 -11.36 12.31
CA ARG A 127 10.35 -10.56 13.54
C ARG A 127 8.88 -10.36 13.89
N ASP A 128 8.48 -10.89 15.01
CA ASP A 128 7.17 -10.59 15.59
C ASP A 128 7.15 -9.13 16.10
N ARG A 129 5.96 -8.51 16.11
CA ARG A 129 5.80 -7.13 16.56
C ARG A 129 5.86 -7.08 18.09
N ASP A 130 7.03 -6.82 18.63
CA ASP A 130 7.25 -6.72 20.09
C ASP A 130 6.90 -5.31 20.58
N VAL A 131 5.60 -5.01 20.64
CA VAL A 131 5.06 -3.74 21.17
C VAL A 131 3.80 -3.99 21.99
N ASN A 132 3.53 -3.06 22.91
CA ASN A 132 2.25 -3.03 23.61
C ASN A 132 1.16 -2.41 22.69
N PHE A 133 0.26 -3.23 22.20
CA PHE A 133 -0.88 -2.76 21.37
C PHE A 133 -1.97 -2.05 22.17
N GLY A 134 -1.92 -2.08 23.49
CA GLY A 134 -2.97 -1.53 24.36
C GLY A 134 -4.27 -2.32 24.34
N THR A 135 -4.31 -3.47 23.68
CA THR A 135 -5.47 -4.35 23.57
C THR A 135 -5.07 -5.81 23.45
N THR A 136 -5.93 -6.70 23.95
CA THR A 136 -5.83 -8.16 23.72
C THR A 136 -6.67 -8.60 22.52
N ASP A 137 -7.60 -7.76 22.04
CA ASP A 137 -8.42 -8.04 20.86
C ASP A 137 -7.57 -7.96 19.58
N GLY A 138 -7.53 -9.05 18.82
CA GLY A 138 -6.79 -9.14 17.57
C GLY A 138 -7.29 -8.14 16.51
N ASP A 139 -8.56 -7.71 16.53
CA ASP A 139 -9.06 -6.68 15.62
C ASP A 139 -8.33 -5.34 15.80
N GLY A 140 -7.93 -5.03 17.03
CA GLY A 140 -7.13 -3.85 17.35
C GLY A 140 -5.63 -3.95 17.01
N LYS A 141 -5.14 -5.10 16.53
CA LYS A 141 -3.72 -5.32 16.22
C LYS A 141 -3.42 -5.39 14.72
N LYS A 142 -4.45 -5.42 13.88
CA LYS A 142 -4.31 -5.57 12.42
C LYS A 142 -3.79 -4.31 11.74
N ALA A 143 -3.03 -4.54 10.66
CA ALA A 143 -2.62 -3.50 9.73
C ALA A 143 -2.51 -4.05 8.31
N PHE A 144 -2.44 -3.14 7.33
CA PHE A 144 -2.42 -3.43 5.90
C PHE A 144 -1.33 -2.66 5.16
N SER A 145 -0.54 -1.86 5.88
CA SER A 145 0.47 -0.99 5.29
C SER A 145 1.60 -1.78 4.64
N THR A 146 1.99 -1.36 3.45
CA THR A 146 3.16 -1.87 2.76
C THR A 146 4.42 -1.19 3.32
N PRO A 147 5.46 -1.94 3.71
CA PRO A 147 6.70 -1.35 4.21
C PRO A 147 7.43 -0.54 3.13
N VAL A 148 8.36 0.29 3.55
CA VAL A 148 9.17 1.13 2.67
C VAL A 148 10.65 1.04 3.06
N LEU A 149 11.52 1.06 2.06
CA LEU A 149 12.96 1.24 2.27
C LEU A 149 13.29 2.71 2.22
N ILE A 150 14.05 3.17 3.21
CA ILE A 150 14.55 4.54 3.29
C ILE A 150 16.05 4.53 3.56
N GLU A 151 16.74 5.59 3.15
CA GLU A 151 18.13 5.79 3.51
C GLU A 151 18.26 6.98 4.46
N VAL A 152 18.85 6.77 5.62
CA VAL A 152 19.09 7.79 6.64
C VAL A 152 20.54 7.75 7.04
N ASP A 153 21.24 8.88 6.83
CA ASP A 153 22.68 9.04 7.17
C ASP A 153 23.56 7.88 6.61
N GLY A 154 23.26 7.45 5.35
CA GLY A 154 24.00 6.37 4.65
C GLY A 154 23.61 4.96 5.07
N ARG A 155 22.62 4.79 5.95
CA ARG A 155 22.10 3.48 6.38
C ARG A 155 20.74 3.20 5.75
N GLN A 156 20.60 2.01 5.15
CA GLN A 156 19.30 1.53 4.68
C GLN A 156 18.46 1.02 5.85
N LEU A 157 17.20 1.39 5.87
CA LEU A 157 16.22 1.00 6.88
C LEU A 157 14.96 0.48 6.21
N LEU A 158 14.43 -0.63 6.71
CA LEU A 158 13.13 -1.18 6.33
C LEU A 158 12.09 -0.67 7.34
N VAL A 159 11.27 0.29 6.93
CA VAL A 159 10.25 0.91 7.78
C VAL A 159 8.91 0.25 7.56
N SER A 160 8.29 -0.22 8.63
CA SER A 160 7.00 -0.90 8.61
C SER A 160 6.06 -0.29 9.63
N SER A 161 4.94 0.27 9.15
CA SER A 161 3.86 0.80 9.99
C SER A 161 2.80 -0.27 10.21
N PHE A 162 2.34 -0.39 11.46
CA PHE A 162 1.29 -1.33 11.84
C PHE A 162 0.42 -0.74 12.95
N ALA A 163 -0.44 -1.51 13.57
CA ALA A 163 -1.24 -1.02 14.68
C ALA A 163 -0.33 -0.58 15.85
N ALA A 164 -0.64 0.56 16.45
CA ALA A 164 0.04 1.19 17.57
C ALA A 164 1.41 1.81 17.27
N ALA A 165 2.20 1.30 16.31
CA ALA A 165 3.58 1.72 16.12
C ALA A 165 4.08 1.66 14.67
N THR A 166 5.22 2.29 14.44
CA THR A 166 6.07 2.11 13.27
C THR A 166 7.47 1.73 13.73
N ILE A 167 8.02 0.67 13.15
CA ILE A 167 9.37 0.21 13.47
C ILE A 167 10.23 0.26 12.19
N ALA A 168 11.47 0.73 12.35
CA ALA A 168 12.51 0.52 11.35
C ALA A 168 13.38 -0.66 11.75
N TYR A 169 13.67 -1.48 10.78
CA TYR A 169 14.51 -2.65 10.90
C TYR A 169 15.77 -2.50 10.04
N ASP A 170 16.85 -3.14 10.46
CA ASP A 170 17.93 -3.46 9.56
C ASP A 170 17.41 -4.45 8.49
N PRO A 171 17.45 -4.12 7.19
CA PRO A 171 16.83 -4.97 6.19
C PRO A 171 17.47 -6.34 6.06
N LEU A 172 18.77 -6.48 6.35
CA LEU A 172 19.46 -7.75 6.17
C LEU A 172 19.26 -8.73 7.33
N THR A 173 19.12 -8.20 8.57
CA THR A 173 19.06 -9.02 9.78
C THR A 173 17.68 -9.06 10.43
N GLY A 174 16.83 -8.07 10.09
CA GLY A 174 15.54 -7.87 10.75
C GLY A 174 15.65 -7.28 12.16
N GLU A 175 16.86 -6.90 12.63
CA GLU A 175 17.01 -6.30 13.95
C GLU A 175 16.34 -4.92 13.99
N PRO A 176 15.53 -4.63 15.03
CA PRO A 176 14.90 -3.32 15.16
C PRO A 176 15.96 -2.24 15.41
N VAL A 177 15.85 -1.13 14.69
CA VAL A 177 16.76 0.02 14.81
C VAL A 177 16.12 1.10 15.68
N TRP A 178 14.87 1.45 15.36
CA TRP A 178 14.09 2.40 16.14
C TRP A 178 12.60 2.07 16.08
N THR A 179 11.87 2.54 17.06
CA THR A 179 10.42 2.45 17.19
C THR A 179 9.83 3.82 17.44
N VAL A 180 8.67 4.09 16.85
CA VAL A 180 7.83 5.24 17.13
C VAL A 180 6.44 4.76 17.54
N MET A 181 5.97 5.18 18.71
CA MET A 181 4.63 4.88 19.20
C MET A 181 3.67 5.98 18.76
N HIS A 182 2.62 5.64 18.03
CA HIS A 182 1.66 6.62 17.53
C HIS A 182 0.20 6.29 17.85
N GLY A 183 -0.07 5.07 18.29
CA GLY A 183 -1.44 4.58 18.45
C GLY A 183 -2.09 4.29 17.09
N GLY A 184 -3.41 4.03 17.13
CA GLY A 184 -4.19 3.73 15.94
C GLY A 184 -4.21 2.25 15.59
N VAL A 185 -5.10 1.92 14.68
CA VAL A 185 -5.35 0.56 14.17
C VAL A 185 -5.62 0.62 12.67
N ASN A 186 -5.55 -0.53 12.00
CA ASN A 186 -5.82 -0.64 10.56
C ASN A 186 -4.93 0.24 9.66
N ALA A 187 -3.70 0.56 10.06
CA ALA A 187 -2.78 1.32 9.22
C ALA A 187 -2.72 0.72 7.81
N ALA A 188 -3.13 1.48 6.79
CA ALA A 188 -3.17 1.06 5.40
C ALA A 188 -2.32 1.94 4.50
N GLY A 189 -2.24 3.25 4.78
CA GLY A 189 -1.40 4.17 4.05
C GLY A 189 0.07 3.77 4.10
N ARG A 190 0.74 3.81 2.95
CA ARG A 190 2.18 3.55 2.86
C ARG A 190 2.95 4.73 3.46
N PRO A 191 3.97 4.53 4.30
CA PRO A 191 4.86 5.59 4.75
C PRO A 191 5.59 6.24 3.56
N ILE A 192 5.80 7.55 3.63
CA ILE A 192 6.53 8.31 2.59
C ILE A 192 7.74 8.98 3.23
N PHE A 193 8.90 8.74 2.66
CA PHE A 193 10.14 9.41 3.08
C PHE A 193 10.62 10.35 1.98
N THR A 194 10.76 11.62 2.31
CA THR A 194 11.30 12.63 1.40
C THR A 194 11.88 13.79 2.21
N ASN A 195 12.92 14.44 1.70
CA ASN A 195 13.57 15.59 2.31
C ASN A 195 13.98 15.36 3.79
N GLY A 196 14.39 14.12 4.14
CA GLY A 196 14.78 13.75 5.49
C GLY A 196 13.64 13.60 6.49
N VAL A 197 12.39 13.68 6.05
CA VAL A 197 11.18 13.52 6.87
C VAL A 197 10.40 12.29 6.45
N LEU A 198 9.97 11.50 7.44
CA LEU A 198 9.09 10.35 7.26
C LEU A 198 7.65 10.73 7.64
N TYR A 199 6.74 10.59 6.70
CA TYR A 199 5.30 10.81 6.90
C TYR A 199 4.60 9.47 7.09
N ILE A 200 3.94 9.29 8.22
CA ILE A 200 3.25 8.06 8.62
C ILE A 200 1.76 8.34 8.75
N ASN A 201 0.94 7.47 8.17
CA ASN A 201 -0.50 7.47 8.35
C ASN A 201 -0.90 6.21 9.15
N SER A 202 -1.41 6.41 10.37
CA SER A 202 -1.84 5.34 11.27
C SER A 202 -3.34 5.00 11.17
N ALA A 203 -4.04 5.54 10.16
CA ALA A 203 -5.46 5.33 9.86
C ALA A 203 -6.42 5.67 11.03
N ASP A 204 -6.90 4.68 11.77
CA ASP A 204 -7.85 4.89 12.87
C ASP A 204 -7.11 5.19 14.18
N GLY A 205 -6.85 6.45 14.45
CA GLY A 205 -6.15 6.90 15.64
C GLY A 205 -6.44 8.35 15.98
N PRO A 206 -5.99 8.84 17.13
CA PRO A 206 -6.27 10.22 17.57
C PRO A 206 -5.50 11.26 16.74
N ASN A 207 -4.35 10.91 16.19
CA ASN A 207 -3.53 11.76 15.33
C ASN A 207 -2.96 10.93 14.19
N PRO A 208 -3.76 10.60 13.18
CA PRO A 208 -3.39 9.60 12.22
C PRO A 208 -2.26 10.00 11.26
N LEU A 209 -2.01 11.28 11.00
CA LEU A 209 -0.87 11.73 10.19
C LEU A 209 0.23 12.34 11.06
N ILE A 210 1.44 11.81 10.89
CA ILE A 210 2.62 12.18 11.67
C ILE A 210 3.77 12.49 10.71
N ALA A 211 4.49 13.59 10.97
CA ALA A 211 5.81 13.82 10.39
C ALA A 211 6.89 13.53 11.43
N LEU A 212 7.88 12.76 11.06
CA LEU A 212 8.91 12.25 11.94
C LEU A 212 10.31 12.50 11.35
N SER A 213 11.26 12.90 12.19
CA SER A 213 12.68 12.75 11.86
C SER A 213 13.12 11.33 12.17
N PRO A 214 13.46 10.48 11.16
CA PRO A 214 13.72 9.05 11.37
C PRO A 214 15.16 8.76 11.84
N LYS A 215 15.82 9.74 12.46
CA LYS A 215 17.19 9.64 12.97
C LYS A 215 17.23 9.08 14.38
N GLY A 216 18.33 8.36 14.71
CA GLY A 216 18.53 7.78 16.03
C GLY A 216 18.25 6.29 16.09
N THR A 217 18.15 5.76 17.33
CA THR A 217 17.93 4.34 17.65
C THR A 217 17.06 4.20 18.89
N GLY A 218 16.44 3.05 19.08
CA GLY A 218 15.55 2.81 20.21
C GLY A 218 14.20 3.52 20.05
N ASP A 219 13.62 4.01 21.12
CA ASP A 219 12.37 4.78 21.05
C ASP A 219 12.67 6.20 20.59
N ILE A 220 12.18 6.57 19.43
CA ILE A 220 12.32 7.90 18.84
C ILE A 220 10.99 8.67 18.77
N THR A 221 10.05 8.35 19.64
CA THR A 221 8.72 9.00 19.66
C THR A 221 8.83 10.54 19.86
N GLU A 222 9.85 11.00 20.57
CA GLU A 222 10.15 12.43 20.76
C GLU A 222 10.62 13.14 19.47
N ASN A 223 11.04 12.41 18.43
CA ASN A 223 11.45 12.96 17.14
C ASN A 223 10.27 13.34 16.24
N ILE A 224 9.03 13.22 16.72
CA ILE A 224 7.85 13.64 15.98
C ILE A 224 7.84 15.16 15.88
N LEU A 225 7.90 15.65 14.63
CA LEU A 225 7.95 17.07 14.30
C LEU A 225 6.59 17.73 14.45
N TRP A 226 5.55 17.04 13.98
CA TRP A 226 4.17 17.47 14.11
C TRP A 226 3.18 16.30 13.92
N ARG A 227 1.94 16.52 14.33
CA ARG A 227 0.80 15.59 14.19
C ARG A 227 -0.39 16.33 13.60
N SER A 228 -1.22 15.63 12.81
CA SER A 228 -2.47 16.15 12.27
C SER A 228 -3.55 15.08 12.32
N SER A 229 -4.81 15.52 12.60
CA SER A 229 -5.96 14.63 12.67
C SER A 229 -7.11 15.06 11.75
N LYS A 230 -6.98 16.22 11.06
CA LYS A 230 -8.06 16.77 10.26
C LYS A 230 -8.05 16.23 8.84
N SER A 231 -9.16 15.64 8.41
CA SER A 231 -9.38 15.14 7.04
C SER A 231 -8.35 14.11 6.55
N ILE A 232 -7.71 13.37 7.46
CA ILE A 232 -6.71 12.37 7.11
C ILE A 232 -7.40 11.14 6.52
N PRO A 233 -6.91 10.60 5.39
CA PRO A 233 -7.43 9.37 4.81
C PRO A 233 -7.12 8.17 5.69
N LYS A 234 -8.04 7.20 5.72
CA LYS A 234 -7.80 5.93 6.42
C LYS A 234 -7.15 4.90 5.51
N ARG A 235 -7.51 4.88 4.25
CA ARG A 235 -7.06 3.88 3.26
C ARG A 235 -6.14 4.46 2.20
N PRO A 236 -6.50 5.57 1.51
CA PRO A 236 -5.60 6.18 0.55
C PRO A 236 -4.30 6.66 1.21
N SER A 237 -3.19 6.46 0.53
CA SER A 237 -1.91 7.07 0.92
C SER A 237 -1.92 8.56 0.57
N GLN A 238 -1.17 9.34 1.33
CA GLN A 238 -0.88 10.74 0.98
C GLN A 238 0.14 10.81 -0.17
N ILE A 239 0.26 11.98 -0.80
CA ILE A 239 1.34 12.32 -1.73
C ILE A 239 2.08 13.53 -1.20
N VAL A 240 3.40 13.52 -1.28
CA VAL A 240 4.24 14.67 -0.96
C VAL A 240 4.89 15.17 -2.25
N VAL A 241 4.65 16.44 -2.57
CA VAL A 241 5.24 17.11 -3.73
C VAL A 241 5.89 18.39 -3.19
N ASP A 242 7.20 18.50 -3.32
CA ASP A 242 8.01 19.60 -2.77
C ASP A 242 7.74 19.81 -1.27
N ASP A 243 7.13 20.94 -0.90
CA ASP A 243 6.77 21.32 0.45
C ASP A 243 5.27 21.13 0.79
N LEU A 244 4.53 20.37 -0.04
CA LEU A 244 3.10 20.17 0.08
C LEU A 244 2.73 18.69 0.25
N ILE A 245 1.72 18.44 1.09
CA ILE A 245 1.11 17.12 1.24
C ILE A 245 -0.30 17.18 0.66
N PHE A 246 -0.59 16.34 -0.31
CA PHE A 246 -1.92 16.20 -0.90
C PHE A 246 -2.56 14.90 -0.45
N MET A 247 -3.84 14.98 -0.10
CA MET A 247 -4.63 13.84 0.36
C MET A 247 -6.03 13.88 -0.24
N MET A 248 -6.60 12.70 -0.46
CA MET A 248 -8.03 12.51 -0.67
C MET A 248 -8.50 11.54 0.41
N ASN A 249 -9.39 11.96 1.30
CA ASN A 249 -9.89 11.07 2.32
C ASN A 249 -11.02 10.18 1.81
N ASP A 250 -11.35 9.16 2.59
CA ASP A 250 -12.35 8.13 2.23
C ASP A 250 -13.73 8.73 1.90
N ALA A 251 -14.08 9.88 2.49
CA ALA A 251 -15.38 10.55 2.32
C ALA A 251 -15.35 11.65 1.23
N GLY A 252 -14.34 11.67 0.37
CA GLY A 252 -14.24 12.60 -0.76
C GLY A 252 -13.90 14.04 -0.37
N VAL A 253 -13.05 14.21 0.63
CA VAL A 253 -12.46 15.51 0.96
C VAL A 253 -11.01 15.54 0.52
N ALA A 254 -10.70 16.38 -0.46
CA ALA A 254 -9.35 16.72 -0.87
C ALA A 254 -8.76 17.76 0.06
N SER A 255 -7.49 17.61 0.43
CA SER A 255 -6.78 18.59 1.27
C SER A 255 -5.32 18.73 0.87
N CYS A 256 -4.79 19.93 1.11
CA CYS A 256 -3.38 20.26 0.99
C CYS A 256 -2.87 20.78 2.33
N LEU A 257 -1.76 20.21 2.79
CA LEU A 257 -1.08 20.66 3.99
C LEU A 257 0.34 21.17 3.63
N ASP A 258 0.84 22.07 4.44
CA ASP A 258 2.26 22.42 4.46
C ASP A 258 3.05 21.26 5.07
N ALA A 259 3.98 20.70 4.33
CA ALA A 259 4.70 19.49 4.73
C ALA A 259 5.62 19.70 5.95
N LYS A 260 6.12 20.94 6.13
CA LYS A 260 7.01 21.28 7.24
C LYS A 260 6.27 21.43 8.57
N THR A 261 5.02 21.92 8.53
CA THR A 261 4.27 22.31 9.74
C THR A 261 3.03 21.49 10.00
N GLY A 262 2.53 20.73 9.01
CA GLY A 262 1.27 20.01 9.06
C GLY A 262 0.04 20.92 9.02
N ARG A 263 0.21 22.24 8.80
CA ARG A 263 -0.91 23.19 8.73
C ARG A 263 -1.67 23.03 7.42
N GLU A 264 -2.98 23.05 7.53
CA GLU A 264 -3.88 23.04 6.37
C GLU A 264 -3.71 24.35 5.57
N ILE A 265 -3.49 24.20 4.26
CA ILE A 265 -3.46 25.28 3.29
C ILE A 265 -4.83 25.44 2.67
N TRP A 266 -5.43 24.33 2.20
CA TRP A 266 -6.79 24.31 1.71
C TRP A 266 -7.44 22.93 1.90
N THR A 267 -8.78 22.94 1.94
CA THR A 267 -9.64 21.77 1.96
C THR A 267 -10.82 21.97 1.02
N LYS A 268 -11.16 20.96 0.21
CA LYS A 268 -12.27 20.97 -0.75
C LYS A 268 -13.03 19.66 -0.72
N ARG A 269 -14.35 19.76 -0.67
CA ARG A 269 -15.23 18.59 -0.80
C ARG A 269 -15.45 18.29 -2.27
N MET A 270 -15.02 17.10 -2.68
CA MET A 270 -15.18 16.59 -4.05
C MET A 270 -16.39 15.67 -4.17
N GLY A 271 -16.86 15.10 -3.07
CA GLY A 271 -17.89 14.06 -3.05
C GLY A 271 -17.36 12.67 -3.41
N GLY A 272 -18.22 11.66 -3.33
CA GLY A 272 -17.86 10.27 -3.59
C GLY A 272 -17.07 9.59 -2.46
N GLU A 273 -16.74 8.32 -2.67
CA GLU A 273 -15.93 7.53 -1.76
C GLU A 273 -14.60 7.14 -2.44
N TYR A 274 -13.49 7.24 -1.70
CA TYR A 274 -12.15 7.01 -2.24
C TYR A 274 -11.38 6.00 -1.38
N TRP A 275 -10.90 4.94 -2.03
CA TRP A 275 -10.04 3.93 -1.40
C TRP A 275 -8.70 3.80 -2.10
N SER A 276 -8.66 4.09 -3.41
CA SER A 276 -7.42 4.17 -4.17
C SER A 276 -6.57 5.35 -3.71
N SER A 277 -5.27 5.16 -3.67
CA SER A 277 -4.33 6.27 -3.46
C SER A 277 -4.33 7.21 -4.66
N PRO A 278 -4.24 8.52 -4.46
CA PRO A 278 -4.11 9.48 -5.53
C PRO A 278 -2.79 9.27 -6.29
N LEU A 279 -2.73 9.79 -7.51
CA LEU A 279 -1.54 9.80 -8.35
C LEU A 279 -1.09 11.24 -8.61
N TYR A 280 0.21 11.49 -8.51
CA TYR A 280 0.84 12.73 -8.99
C TYR A 280 1.53 12.48 -10.34
N ALA A 281 1.18 13.26 -11.33
CA ALA A 281 1.85 13.28 -12.63
C ALA A 281 1.77 14.67 -13.26
N GLU A 282 2.91 15.18 -13.77
CA GLU A 282 3.01 16.44 -14.54
C GLU A 282 2.34 17.65 -13.84
N GLY A 283 2.56 17.80 -12.53
CA GLY A 283 2.02 18.91 -11.75
C GLY A 283 0.55 18.76 -11.35
N LEU A 284 -0.06 17.62 -11.63
CA LEU A 284 -1.48 17.33 -11.38
C LEU A 284 -1.65 16.17 -10.38
N ILE A 285 -2.70 16.26 -9.58
CA ILE A 285 -3.16 15.19 -8.68
C ILE A 285 -4.44 14.59 -9.26
N TYR A 286 -4.42 13.28 -9.46
CA TYR A 286 -5.55 12.48 -9.95
C TYR A 286 -6.10 11.65 -8.80
N CYS A 287 -7.39 11.71 -8.53
CA CYS A 287 -8.06 10.90 -7.51
C CYS A 287 -9.15 10.04 -8.16
N PHE A 288 -9.30 8.78 -7.71
CA PHE A 288 -10.15 7.80 -8.38
C PHE A 288 -11.21 7.30 -7.39
N SER A 289 -12.49 7.65 -7.61
CA SER A 289 -13.59 7.29 -6.71
C SER A 289 -14.14 5.90 -7.00
N GLN A 290 -14.84 5.35 -6.02
CA GLN A 290 -15.55 4.07 -6.15
C GLN A 290 -16.73 4.12 -7.13
N GLU A 291 -17.21 5.33 -7.43
CA GLU A 291 -18.28 5.61 -8.39
C GLU A 291 -17.77 5.94 -9.80
N GLY A 292 -16.44 5.98 -10.01
CA GLY A 292 -15.83 6.25 -11.30
C GLY A 292 -15.53 7.71 -11.59
N THR A 293 -15.82 8.62 -10.65
CA THR A 293 -15.44 10.04 -10.79
C THR A 293 -13.95 10.21 -10.55
N ILE A 294 -13.28 10.98 -11.41
CA ILE A 294 -11.85 11.23 -11.36
C ILE A 294 -11.59 12.74 -11.38
N PRO A 295 -11.66 13.41 -10.23
CA PRO A 295 -11.25 14.81 -10.14
C PRO A 295 -9.73 14.92 -10.32
N VAL A 296 -9.32 15.92 -11.11
CA VAL A 296 -7.93 16.26 -11.40
C VAL A 296 -7.71 17.72 -11.02
N PHE A 297 -6.76 17.99 -10.14
CA PHE A 297 -6.46 19.35 -9.68
C PHE A 297 -4.94 19.59 -9.65
N LYS A 298 -4.54 20.87 -9.69
CA LYS A 298 -3.13 21.24 -9.65
C LYS A 298 -2.50 20.87 -8.30
N ALA A 299 -1.27 20.39 -8.34
CA ALA A 299 -0.43 20.20 -7.16
C ALA A 299 0.14 21.56 -6.72
N ALA A 300 -0.69 22.44 -6.11
CA ALA A 300 -0.34 23.83 -5.80
C ALA A 300 -0.92 24.28 -4.45
N ARG A 301 -0.38 25.39 -3.93
CA ARG A 301 -0.86 26.06 -2.69
C ARG A 301 -2.25 26.67 -2.85
N GLU A 302 -2.71 26.92 -4.07
CA GLU A 302 -4.05 27.35 -4.38
C GLU A 302 -4.80 26.20 -5.07
N PHE A 303 -6.04 25.93 -4.65
CA PHE A 303 -6.84 24.87 -5.25
C PHE A 303 -7.35 25.30 -6.62
N GLU A 304 -7.03 24.52 -7.65
CA GLU A 304 -7.57 24.67 -9.00
C GLU A 304 -7.98 23.30 -9.53
N LEU A 305 -9.28 23.11 -9.72
CA LEU A 305 -9.83 21.94 -10.40
C LEU A 305 -9.61 22.08 -11.90
N VAL A 306 -8.83 21.17 -12.50
CA VAL A 306 -8.51 21.17 -13.93
C VAL A 306 -9.53 20.38 -14.72
N ALA A 307 -9.96 19.23 -14.20
CA ALA A 307 -10.92 18.35 -14.85
C ALA A 307 -11.69 17.52 -13.82
N ASN A 308 -12.86 17.05 -14.21
CA ASN A 308 -13.61 16.05 -13.47
C ASN A 308 -14.07 14.98 -14.47
N ASN A 309 -13.21 13.97 -14.66
CA ASN A 309 -13.44 12.89 -15.60
C ASN A 309 -14.36 11.82 -14.99
N HIS A 310 -14.86 10.93 -15.84
CA HIS A 310 -15.65 9.78 -15.40
C HIS A 310 -15.33 8.55 -16.23
N LEU A 311 -15.17 7.41 -15.55
CA LEU A 311 -15.17 6.08 -16.14
C LEU A 311 -16.16 5.23 -15.36
N ASP A 312 -17.05 4.56 -16.06
CA ASP A 312 -17.99 3.64 -15.45
C ASP A 312 -17.27 2.55 -14.63
N ASP A 313 -18.00 1.94 -13.69
CA ASP A 313 -17.54 0.79 -12.92
C ASP A 313 -16.61 1.08 -11.72
N GLY A 314 -16.14 2.30 -11.52
CA GLY A 314 -15.45 2.77 -10.33
C GLY A 314 -14.15 2.05 -9.95
N PHE A 315 -13.44 2.60 -8.93
CA PHE A 315 -12.08 2.17 -8.60
C PHE A 315 -11.92 1.87 -7.11
N LEU A 316 -11.21 0.77 -6.82
CA LEU A 316 -10.67 0.44 -5.50
C LEU A 316 -9.15 0.36 -5.55
N ALA A 317 -8.59 -0.10 -6.69
CA ALA A 317 -7.16 -0.19 -6.91
C ALA A 317 -6.56 1.19 -7.22
N SER A 318 -5.37 1.44 -6.73
CA SER A 318 -4.59 2.62 -7.09
C SER A 318 -4.09 2.50 -8.53
N PRO A 319 -3.96 3.63 -9.25
CA PRO A 319 -3.47 3.65 -10.62
C PRO A 319 -1.99 3.34 -10.71
N ALA A 320 -1.55 2.91 -11.90
CA ALA A 320 -0.13 2.81 -12.24
C ALA A 320 0.19 3.65 -13.47
N VAL A 321 1.44 4.08 -13.59
CA VAL A 321 1.97 4.77 -14.76
C VAL A 321 2.98 3.87 -15.45
N VAL A 322 2.80 3.64 -16.75
CA VAL A 322 3.73 2.89 -17.59
C VAL A 322 4.02 3.71 -18.82
N LYS A 323 5.28 4.12 -19.01
CA LYS A 323 5.66 5.06 -20.06
C LYS A 323 4.81 6.36 -19.97
N SER A 324 4.05 6.68 -21.02
CA SER A 324 3.13 7.83 -21.10
C SER A 324 1.66 7.48 -20.85
N SER A 325 1.38 6.27 -20.35
CA SER A 325 0.01 5.79 -20.16
C SER A 325 -0.34 5.63 -18.69
N LEU A 326 -1.60 5.89 -18.37
CA LEU A 326 -2.23 5.48 -17.12
C LEU A 326 -2.78 4.08 -17.28
N ILE A 327 -2.45 3.19 -16.33
CA ILE A 327 -3.04 1.87 -16.24
C ILE A 327 -4.02 1.90 -15.06
N LEU A 328 -5.30 1.73 -15.37
CA LEU A 328 -6.39 1.80 -14.40
C LEU A 328 -7.09 0.46 -14.31
N ARG A 329 -7.27 -0.06 -13.10
CA ARG A 329 -8.10 -1.23 -12.84
C ARG A 329 -9.39 -0.80 -12.16
N SER A 330 -10.50 -0.90 -12.90
CA SER A 330 -11.84 -0.77 -12.35
C SER A 330 -12.29 -2.10 -11.70
N LYS A 331 -13.53 -2.18 -11.27
CA LYS A 331 -14.08 -3.43 -10.71
C LYS A 331 -14.11 -4.58 -11.72
N THR A 332 -14.27 -4.28 -13.02
CA THR A 332 -14.45 -5.30 -14.07
C THR A 332 -13.42 -5.22 -15.21
N HIS A 333 -12.72 -4.09 -15.40
CA HIS A 333 -11.84 -3.87 -16.54
C HIS A 333 -10.45 -3.40 -16.12
N LEU A 334 -9.48 -3.67 -17.01
CA LEU A 334 -8.16 -3.05 -17.02
C LEU A 334 -8.07 -2.10 -18.21
N TYR A 335 -7.79 -0.84 -17.95
CA TYR A 335 -7.68 0.21 -18.98
C TYR A 335 -6.24 0.65 -19.13
N ARG A 336 -5.83 0.91 -20.37
CA ARG A 336 -4.68 1.72 -20.73
C ARG A 336 -5.19 3.01 -21.33
N ILE A 337 -4.87 4.14 -20.72
CA ILE A 337 -5.25 5.47 -21.17
C ILE A 337 -4.00 6.26 -21.48
N GLU A 338 -3.92 6.81 -22.68
CA GLU A 338 -2.80 7.65 -23.10
C GLU A 338 -3.30 8.81 -23.95
N LYS A 339 -2.50 9.85 -24.01
CA LYS A 339 -2.77 10.97 -24.92
C LYS A 339 -2.64 10.47 -26.35
N VAL A 340 -3.69 10.65 -27.15
CA VAL A 340 -3.60 10.41 -28.59
C VAL A 340 -2.61 11.43 -29.15
N ALA A 341 -1.59 10.96 -29.88
CA ALA A 341 -0.70 11.85 -30.60
C ALA A 341 -1.55 12.64 -31.58
N ASP A 342 -1.44 13.98 -31.57
CA ASP A 342 -2.09 14.81 -32.55
C ASP A 342 -1.72 14.27 -33.94
N ALA A 343 -2.73 13.89 -34.72
CA ALA A 343 -2.52 13.47 -36.11
C ALA A 343 -1.86 14.66 -36.82
N LYS A 344 -0.60 14.50 -37.21
CA LYS A 344 0.15 15.48 -38.00
C LYS A 344 -0.41 15.58 -39.41
#